data_eccd0ff44cc78c7ca4506f4f65b7ddac
#
_entry.id   eccd0ff44cc78c7ca4506f4f65b7ddac
#
_cell.length_a   1.000
_cell.length_b   1.000
_cell.length_c   1.000
_cell.angle_alpha   90.00
_cell.angle_beta   90.00
_cell.angle_gamma   90.00
#
_symmetry.space_group_name_H-M   'P 1'
#
loop_
_entity.id
_entity.type
_entity.pdbx_description
1 polymer ?
#
loop_
_entity_poly.entity_id
_entity_poly.type
_entity_poly.pdbx_seq_one_letter_code
_entity_poly.pdbx_strand_id
1 'polypeptide(L)'
;MTDGESIEKAIEATCLRFGGVDIIVNNAGISISRSFEDHTDHDWSRLNDILVMGQYHVSKAGVKIMKEQGLGGAIVNIVSKNALVAGPKNVAYGTAKAAQLHMSRLMAAELAEDKIKVNVINPDAVIENSNIWEGGWAENRAKAYGVELKDLPEYYANRTLLKESVKTSDIADAALVFLRGML
;
A
#
# COMPACT_ATOMS: atom_id res chain seq x y z
N MET A 1 3.64 12.68 -1.88
CA MET A 1 4.05 11.55 -1.01
C MET A 1 5.53 11.60 -0.65
N THR A 2 6.39 12.14 -1.49
CA THR A 2 7.85 12.23 -1.24
C THR A 2 8.28 13.52 -0.54
N ASP A 3 7.39 14.47 -0.40
CA ASP A 3 7.63 15.76 0.26
C ASP A 3 7.01 15.77 1.65
N GLY A 4 7.87 15.67 2.67
CA GLY A 4 7.46 15.62 4.08
C GLY A 4 6.75 16.90 4.53
N GLU A 5 7.18 18.06 4.06
CA GLU A 5 6.56 19.35 4.42
C GLU A 5 5.12 19.45 3.87
N SER A 6 4.87 19.00 2.64
CA SER A 6 3.51 18.93 2.09
C SER A 6 2.61 17.97 2.88
N ILE A 7 3.17 16.86 3.39
CA ILE A 7 2.42 15.90 4.21
C ILE A 7 2.06 16.53 5.56
N GLU A 8 3.01 17.19 6.22
CA GLU A 8 2.74 17.86 7.49
C GLU A 8 1.66 18.93 7.34
N LYS A 9 1.73 19.76 6.30
CA LYS A 9 0.69 20.76 5.98
C LYS A 9 -0.69 20.11 5.73
N ALA A 10 -0.74 18.97 5.06
CA ALA A 10 -2.00 18.26 4.82
C ALA A 10 -2.60 17.70 6.11
N ILE A 11 -1.79 17.15 7.01
CA ILE A 11 -2.24 16.69 8.33
C ILE A 11 -2.72 17.88 9.18
N GLU A 12 -1.96 18.98 9.21
CA GLU A 12 -2.36 20.20 9.91
C GLU A 12 -3.70 20.75 9.40
N ALA A 13 -3.87 20.86 8.10
CA ALA A 13 -5.13 21.27 7.48
C ALA A 13 -6.30 20.34 7.85
N THR A 14 -6.04 19.03 7.96
CA THR A 14 -7.02 18.05 8.42
C THR A 14 -7.41 18.29 9.87
N CYS A 15 -6.44 18.52 10.75
CA CYS A 15 -6.69 18.84 12.15
C CYS A 15 -7.50 20.14 12.31
N LEU A 16 -7.14 21.19 11.56
CA LEU A 16 -7.89 22.47 11.58
C LEU A 16 -9.33 22.31 11.08
N ARG A 17 -9.57 21.43 10.12
CA ARG A 17 -10.91 21.22 9.52
C ARG A 17 -11.79 20.28 10.31
N PHE A 18 -11.24 19.23 10.90
CA PHE A 18 -11.99 18.11 11.48
C PHE A 18 -11.70 17.88 12.97
N GLY A 19 -10.75 18.63 13.56
CA GLY A 19 -10.42 18.56 14.98
C GLY A 19 -9.31 17.57 15.33
N GLY A 20 -8.87 16.73 14.38
CA GLY A 20 -7.81 15.75 14.61
C GLY A 20 -7.67 14.70 13.51
N VAL A 21 -6.89 13.65 13.82
CA VAL A 21 -6.69 12.48 12.94
C VAL A 21 -6.75 11.21 13.78
N ASP A 22 -7.70 10.34 13.52
CA ASP A 22 -7.89 9.08 14.24
C ASP A 22 -7.53 7.86 13.39
N ILE A 23 -7.60 8.01 12.06
CA ILE A 23 -7.41 6.94 11.09
C ILE A 23 -6.48 7.38 9.97
N ILE A 24 -5.53 6.51 9.64
CA ILE A 24 -4.68 6.65 8.44
C ILE A 24 -4.85 5.41 7.57
N VAL A 25 -5.07 5.62 6.26
CA VAL A 25 -5.02 4.56 5.27
C VAL A 25 -3.89 4.89 4.28
N ASN A 26 -2.77 4.18 4.38
CA ASN A 26 -1.66 4.27 3.43
C ASN A 26 -1.96 3.38 2.21
N ASN A 27 -2.65 3.95 1.24
CA ASN A 27 -3.06 3.26 0.02
C ASN A 27 -2.26 3.69 -1.22
N ALA A 28 -1.72 4.89 -1.24
CA ALA A 28 -1.01 5.42 -2.40
C ALA A 28 0.18 4.53 -2.79
N GLY A 29 0.29 4.24 -4.08
CA GLY A 29 1.37 3.38 -4.56
C GLY A 29 1.52 3.39 -6.07
N ILE A 30 2.68 2.93 -6.52
CA ILE A 30 3.02 2.71 -7.91
C ILE A 30 3.66 1.33 -8.06
N SER A 31 3.75 0.82 -9.28
CA SER A 31 4.50 -0.38 -9.61
C SER A 31 5.35 -0.17 -10.87
N ILE A 32 6.53 -0.78 -10.88
CA ILE A 32 7.43 -0.82 -12.04
C ILE A 32 7.81 -2.28 -12.24
N SER A 33 7.60 -2.80 -13.46
CA SER A 33 7.91 -4.19 -13.82
C SER A 33 9.03 -4.22 -14.86
N ARG A 34 10.18 -4.79 -14.51
CA ARG A 34 11.35 -4.98 -15.36
C ARG A 34 12.06 -6.29 -15.03
N SER A 35 12.91 -6.80 -15.93
CA SER A 35 13.88 -7.86 -15.58
C SER A 35 14.84 -7.34 -14.52
N PHE A 36 15.49 -8.23 -13.80
CA PHE A 36 16.39 -7.84 -12.70
C PHE A 36 17.50 -6.90 -13.18
N GLU A 37 18.12 -7.24 -14.28
CA GLU A 37 19.22 -6.50 -14.90
C GLU A 37 18.81 -5.17 -15.55
N ASP A 38 17.53 -5.02 -15.91
CA ASP A 38 16.99 -3.81 -16.56
C ASP A 38 16.48 -2.76 -15.57
N HIS A 39 16.42 -3.08 -14.27
CA HIS A 39 16.05 -2.09 -13.26
C HIS A 39 17.14 -1.03 -13.13
N THR A 40 16.74 0.23 -13.24
CA THR A 40 17.62 1.37 -13.02
C THR A 40 17.63 1.82 -11.56
N ASP A 41 18.69 2.52 -11.12
CA ASP A 41 18.74 3.16 -9.81
C ASP A 41 17.57 4.13 -9.61
N HIS A 42 17.11 4.77 -10.68
CA HIS A 42 15.93 5.63 -10.65
C HIS A 42 14.64 4.86 -10.34
N ASP A 43 14.45 3.66 -10.92
CA ASP A 43 13.28 2.81 -10.61
C ASP A 43 13.28 2.43 -9.12
N TRP A 44 14.44 2.03 -8.59
CA TRP A 44 14.62 1.68 -7.18
C TRP A 44 14.33 2.86 -6.26
N SER A 45 14.95 4.01 -6.54
CA SER A 45 14.75 5.22 -5.75
C SER A 45 13.28 5.62 -5.74
N ARG A 46 12.66 5.70 -6.92
CA ARG A 46 11.26 6.11 -7.07
C ARG A 46 10.28 5.19 -6.33
N LEU A 47 10.47 3.87 -6.42
CA LEU A 47 9.65 2.91 -5.69
C LEU A 47 9.84 3.04 -4.19
N ASN A 48 11.08 3.19 -3.74
CA ASN A 48 11.39 3.34 -2.33
C ASN A 48 10.85 4.65 -1.75
N ASP A 49 11.03 5.75 -2.46
CA ASP A 49 10.57 7.08 -2.04
C ASP A 49 9.03 7.13 -1.91
N ILE A 50 8.31 6.56 -2.87
CA ILE A 50 6.84 6.61 -2.86
C ILE A 50 6.27 5.56 -1.89
N LEU A 51 6.73 4.32 -1.97
CA LEU A 51 6.14 3.22 -1.20
C LEU A 51 6.61 3.21 0.25
N VAL A 52 7.92 3.25 0.48
CA VAL A 52 8.49 3.11 1.82
C VAL A 52 8.49 4.45 2.55
N MET A 53 9.17 5.45 1.98
CA MET A 53 9.30 6.76 2.61
C MET A 53 7.96 7.50 2.67
N GLY A 54 7.11 7.37 1.63
CA GLY A 54 5.76 7.94 1.64
C GLY A 54 4.91 7.39 2.79
N GLN A 55 4.89 6.06 2.98
CA GLN A 55 4.21 5.44 4.13
C GLN A 55 4.79 5.93 5.46
N TYR A 56 6.13 6.00 5.57
CA TYR A 56 6.80 6.49 6.77
C TYR A 56 6.40 7.92 7.10
N HIS A 57 6.48 8.85 6.15
CA HIS A 57 6.19 10.26 6.39
C HIS A 57 4.73 10.50 6.80
N VAL A 58 3.77 9.88 6.10
CA VAL A 58 2.34 10.00 6.44
C VAL A 58 2.07 9.42 7.83
N SER A 59 2.59 8.22 8.09
CA SER A 59 2.40 7.57 9.39
C SER A 59 3.04 8.38 10.52
N LYS A 60 4.28 8.89 10.33
CA LYS A 60 4.98 9.72 11.31
C LYS A 60 4.18 10.97 11.69
N ALA A 61 3.69 11.70 10.68
CA ALA A 61 2.94 12.93 10.89
C ALA A 61 1.61 12.65 11.63
N GLY A 62 0.87 11.62 11.22
CA GLY A 62 -0.40 11.28 11.88
C GLY A 62 -0.23 10.66 13.27
N VAL A 63 0.78 9.82 13.47
CA VAL A 63 1.10 9.27 14.81
C VAL A 63 1.40 10.37 15.81
N LYS A 64 2.08 11.44 15.41
CA LYS A 64 2.32 12.59 16.28
C LYS A 64 1.00 13.17 16.79
N ILE A 65 0.04 13.38 15.90
CA ILE A 65 -1.29 13.89 16.28
C ILE A 65 -2.06 12.90 17.15
N MET A 66 -2.08 11.60 16.78
CA MET A 66 -2.76 10.57 17.58
C MET A 66 -2.23 10.48 19.01
N LYS A 67 -0.90 10.62 19.20
CA LYS A 67 -0.28 10.66 20.54
C LYS A 67 -0.67 11.93 21.31
N GLU A 68 -0.67 13.09 20.67
CA GLU A 68 -1.11 14.36 21.28
C GLU A 68 -2.59 14.32 21.69
N GLN A 69 -3.44 13.64 20.90
CA GLN A 69 -4.86 13.44 21.22
C GLN A 69 -5.07 12.49 22.42
N GLY A 70 -4.18 11.51 22.62
CA GLY A 70 -4.26 10.54 23.71
C GLY A 70 -5.43 9.55 23.62
N LEU A 71 -6.11 9.48 22.48
CA LEU A 71 -7.30 8.65 22.26
C LEU A 71 -6.99 7.31 21.58
N GLY A 72 -5.72 7.09 21.20
CA GLY A 72 -5.31 5.99 20.34
C GLY A 72 -5.49 6.33 18.86
N GLY A 73 -5.57 5.30 18.01
CA GLY A 73 -5.74 5.48 16.58
C GLY A 73 -5.68 4.16 15.80
N ALA A 74 -5.87 4.25 14.49
CA ALA A 74 -5.73 3.11 13.61
C ALA A 74 -4.99 3.48 12.31
N ILE A 75 -4.06 2.62 11.92
CA ILE A 75 -3.32 2.72 10.66
C ILE A 75 -3.56 1.45 9.86
N VAL A 76 -4.00 1.58 8.62
CA VAL A 76 -4.14 0.47 7.67
C VAL A 76 -3.21 0.72 6.50
N ASN A 77 -2.31 -0.22 6.25
CA ASN A 77 -1.34 -0.16 5.16
C ASN A 77 -1.74 -1.13 4.05
N ILE A 78 -2.01 -0.61 2.85
CA ILE A 78 -2.30 -1.42 1.66
C ILE A 78 -0.97 -1.79 1.00
N VAL A 79 -0.50 -2.99 1.27
CA VAL A 79 0.79 -3.45 0.82
C VAL A 79 0.66 -4.26 -0.48
N SER A 80 0.91 -5.54 -0.46
CA SER A 80 0.72 -6.46 -1.60
C SER A 80 1.09 -7.88 -1.19
N LYS A 81 0.50 -8.89 -1.85
CA LYS A 81 1.00 -10.27 -1.74
C LYS A 81 2.48 -10.40 -2.16
N ASN A 82 2.98 -9.50 -3.03
CA ASN A 82 4.39 -9.50 -3.45
C ASN A 82 5.38 -9.18 -2.31
N ALA A 83 4.87 -8.74 -1.16
CA ALA A 83 5.67 -8.66 0.07
C ALA A 83 5.97 -10.05 0.68
N LEU A 84 5.21 -11.07 0.31
CA LEU A 84 5.25 -12.42 0.87
C LEU A 84 5.64 -13.48 -0.15
N VAL A 85 5.24 -13.30 -1.41
CA VAL A 85 5.40 -14.29 -2.48
C VAL A 85 6.15 -13.67 -3.64
N ALA A 86 7.22 -14.33 -4.08
CA ALA A 86 8.02 -13.88 -5.21
C ALA A 86 7.26 -13.98 -6.55
N GLY A 87 7.46 -13.01 -7.40
CA GLY A 87 6.95 -12.98 -8.77
C GLY A 87 8.01 -12.50 -9.76
N PRO A 88 7.95 -12.91 -11.04
CA PRO A 88 8.93 -12.50 -12.03
C PRO A 88 8.83 -11.01 -12.35
N LYS A 89 9.97 -10.41 -12.75
CA LYS A 89 10.08 -9.00 -13.19
C LYS A 89 9.56 -7.98 -12.17
N ASN A 90 9.75 -8.25 -10.89
CA ASN A 90 9.11 -7.49 -9.81
C ASN A 90 10.03 -7.26 -8.60
N VAL A 91 11.36 -7.33 -8.79
CA VAL A 91 12.31 -7.33 -7.68
C VAL A 91 12.23 -6.05 -6.88
N ALA A 92 12.35 -4.88 -7.51
CA ALA A 92 12.35 -3.61 -6.80
C ALA A 92 11.01 -3.33 -6.11
N TYR A 93 9.88 -3.59 -6.79
CA TYR A 93 8.55 -3.43 -6.19
C TYR A 93 8.31 -4.40 -5.03
N GLY A 94 8.61 -5.69 -5.21
CA GLY A 94 8.45 -6.70 -4.17
C GLY A 94 9.28 -6.39 -2.93
N THR A 95 10.52 -5.93 -3.12
CA THR A 95 11.39 -5.50 -2.03
C THR A 95 10.82 -4.31 -1.27
N ALA A 96 10.34 -3.27 -1.98
CA ALA A 96 9.71 -2.12 -1.33
C ALA A 96 8.43 -2.52 -0.57
N LYS A 97 7.61 -3.44 -1.12
CA LYS A 97 6.42 -3.97 -0.45
C LYS A 97 6.77 -4.82 0.77
N ALA A 98 7.85 -5.60 0.73
CA ALA A 98 8.34 -6.33 1.90
C ALA A 98 8.83 -5.38 3.00
N ALA A 99 9.51 -4.29 2.63
CA ALA A 99 9.90 -3.24 3.56
C ALA A 99 8.68 -2.57 4.22
N GLN A 100 7.63 -2.22 3.45
CA GLN A 100 6.38 -1.68 3.97
C GLN A 100 5.72 -2.65 4.98
N LEU A 101 5.67 -3.94 4.66
CA LEU A 101 5.09 -4.96 5.53
C LEU A 101 5.87 -5.07 6.85
N HIS A 102 7.20 -5.12 6.78
CA HIS A 102 8.01 -5.23 7.99
C HIS A 102 7.95 -3.96 8.84
N MET A 103 8.02 -2.79 8.22
CA MET A 103 7.85 -1.50 8.91
C MET A 103 6.50 -1.46 9.63
N SER A 104 5.42 -1.95 9.03
CA SER A 104 4.10 -2.00 9.67
C SER A 104 4.10 -2.87 10.94
N ARG A 105 4.83 -3.98 10.94
CA ARG A 105 4.98 -4.86 12.12
C ARG A 105 5.76 -4.16 13.24
N LEU A 106 6.83 -3.46 12.89
CA LEU A 106 7.62 -2.68 13.85
C LEU A 106 6.78 -1.55 14.45
N MET A 107 6.03 -0.83 13.62
CA MET A 107 5.10 0.21 14.08
C MET A 107 4.03 -0.36 15.01
N ALA A 108 3.46 -1.53 14.71
CA ALA A 108 2.46 -2.16 15.57
C ALA A 108 3.01 -2.47 16.96
N ALA A 109 4.27 -2.94 17.04
CA ALA A 109 4.93 -3.23 18.31
C ALA A 109 5.26 -1.94 19.10
N GLU A 110 5.76 -0.91 18.41
CA GLU A 110 6.21 0.34 19.04
C GLU A 110 5.05 1.22 19.51
N LEU A 111 3.94 1.24 18.76
CA LEU A 111 2.81 2.14 19.01
C LEU A 111 1.70 1.52 19.88
N ALA A 112 1.88 0.28 20.34
CA ALA A 112 0.87 -0.44 21.12
C ALA A 112 0.52 0.26 22.45
N GLU A 113 1.52 0.81 23.13
CA GLU A 113 1.33 1.53 24.41
C GLU A 113 0.49 2.79 24.24
N ASP A 114 0.57 3.43 23.06
CA ASP A 114 -0.25 4.60 22.70
C ASP A 114 -1.66 4.20 22.19
N LYS A 115 -2.01 2.90 22.24
CA LYS A 115 -3.28 2.34 21.71
C LYS A 115 -3.50 2.60 20.22
N ILE A 116 -2.44 2.77 19.45
CA ILE A 116 -2.50 2.94 17.99
C ILE A 116 -2.36 1.55 17.35
N LYS A 117 -3.42 1.11 16.69
CA LYS A 117 -3.48 -0.18 15.98
C LYS A 117 -2.87 -0.03 14.59
N VAL A 118 -1.97 -0.93 14.21
CA VAL A 118 -1.40 -0.95 12.85
C VAL A 118 -1.69 -2.29 12.20
N ASN A 119 -2.38 -2.26 11.08
CA ASN A 119 -2.78 -3.44 10.32
C ASN A 119 -2.33 -3.34 8.86
N VAL A 120 -2.23 -4.50 8.20
CA VAL A 120 -1.80 -4.60 6.80
C VAL A 120 -2.79 -5.43 6.02
N ILE A 121 -3.10 -4.96 4.82
CA ILE A 121 -3.81 -5.74 3.80
C ILE A 121 -2.81 -6.03 2.68
N ASN A 122 -2.75 -7.29 2.25
CA ASN A 122 -1.86 -7.75 1.18
C ASN A 122 -2.69 -8.22 -0.04
N PRO A 123 -3.22 -7.30 -0.85
CA PRO A 123 -4.01 -7.68 -2.01
C PRO A 123 -3.20 -8.49 -3.03
N ASP A 124 -3.85 -9.37 -3.75
CA ASP A 124 -3.37 -9.86 -5.03
C ASP A 124 -3.71 -8.83 -6.13
N ALA A 125 -3.92 -9.27 -7.35
CA ALA A 125 -4.19 -8.39 -8.47
C ALA A 125 -5.61 -7.77 -8.37
N VAL A 126 -5.67 -6.51 -8.00
CA VAL A 126 -6.88 -5.69 -8.09
C VAL A 126 -6.82 -4.94 -9.41
N ILE A 127 -7.49 -5.45 -10.46
CA ILE A 127 -7.39 -4.91 -11.82
C ILE A 127 -8.45 -3.85 -12.06
N GLU A 128 -9.68 -4.16 -11.72
CA GLU A 128 -10.82 -3.29 -11.95
C GLU A 128 -10.73 -2.01 -11.11
N ASN A 129 -10.88 -0.86 -11.74
CA ASN A 129 -10.84 0.47 -11.13
C ASN A 129 -9.52 0.77 -10.38
N SER A 130 -8.39 0.23 -10.85
CA SER A 130 -7.09 0.46 -10.24
C SER A 130 -6.09 1.02 -11.25
N ASN A 131 -5.67 2.26 -11.03
CA ASN A 131 -4.73 2.97 -11.92
C ASN A 131 -3.31 2.38 -11.88
N ILE A 132 -3.01 1.44 -10.98
CA ILE A 132 -1.70 0.77 -10.93
C ILE A 132 -1.42 -0.06 -12.19
N TRP A 133 -2.47 -0.40 -12.96
CA TRP A 133 -2.39 -1.18 -14.19
C TRP A 133 -2.19 -0.32 -15.45
N GLU A 134 -2.17 1.00 -15.29
CA GLU A 134 -1.91 1.94 -16.37
C GLU A 134 -0.42 2.06 -16.71
N GLY A 135 -0.09 2.82 -17.76
CA GLY A 135 1.29 3.15 -18.13
C GLY A 135 2.12 1.98 -18.64
N GLY A 136 1.48 0.99 -19.29
CA GLY A 136 2.17 -0.18 -19.88
C GLY A 136 2.45 -1.31 -18.88
N TRP A 137 2.02 -1.18 -17.63
CA TRP A 137 2.26 -2.23 -16.62
C TRP A 137 1.44 -3.48 -16.88
N ALA A 138 0.17 -3.35 -17.29
CA ALA A 138 -0.70 -4.48 -17.64
C ALA A 138 -0.16 -5.26 -18.84
N GLU A 139 0.30 -4.56 -19.90
CA GLU A 139 0.91 -5.14 -21.08
C GLU A 139 2.18 -5.93 -20.72
N ASN A 140 3.04 -5.35 -19.89
CA ASN A 140 4.24 -6.01 -19.43
C ASN A 140 3.93 -7.29 -18.62
N ARG A 141 2.86 -7.28 -17.83
CA ARG A 141 2.41 -8.46 -17.08
C ARG A 141 1.80 -9.52 -17.99
N ALA A 142 0.93 -9.14 -18.93
CA ALA A 142 0.39 -10.06 -19.92
C ALA A 142 1.50 -10.77 -20.70
N LYS A 143 2.48 -9.99 -21.17
CA LYS A 143 3.68 -10.53 -21.85
C LYS A 143 4.50 -11.46 -20.94
N ALA A 144 4.67 -11.10 -19.67
CA ALA A 144 5.45 -11.91 -18.72
C ALA A 144 4.78 -13.26 -18.42
N TYR A 145 3.46 -13.33 -18.52
CA TYR A 145 2.68 -14.56 -18.32
C TYR A 145 2.32 -15.28 -19.61
N GLY A 146 2.64 -14.73 -20.78
CA GLY A 146 2.31 -15.35 -22.08
C GLY A 146 0.81 -15.36 -22.39
N VAL A 147 0.06 -14.37 -21.91
CA VAL A 147 -1.38 -14.20 -22.16
C VAL A 147 -1.66 -12.91 -22.92
N GLU A 148 -2.78 -12.83 -23.62
CA GLU A 148 -3.23 -11.57 -24.21
C GLU A 148 -3.71 -10.58 -23.11
N LEU A 149 -3.59 -9.28 -23.38
CA LEU A 149 -3.96 -8.26 -22.40
C LEU A 149 -5.44 -8.38 -21.94
N LYS A 150 -6.34 -8.70 -22.88
CA LYS A 150 -7.76 -8.88 -22.59
C LYS A 150 -8.04 -10.06 -21.65
N ASP A 151 -7.17 -11.08 -21.65
CA ASP A 151 -7.33 -12.30 -20.87
C ASP A 151 -6.63 -12.21 -19.49
N LEU A 152 -5.91 -11.12 -19.25
CA LEU A 152 -5.17 -10.91 -18.00
C LEU A 152 -6.07 -10.94 -16.75
N PRO A 153 -7.27 -10.33 -16.73
CA PRO A 153 -8.18 -10.42 -15.58
C PRO A 153 -8.61 -11.85 -15.28
N GLU A 154 -8.99 -12.61 -16.29
CA GLU A 154 -9.37 -14.02 -16.15
C GLU A 154 -8.19 -14.88 -15.69
N TYR A 155 -6.99 -14.64 -16.24
CA TYR A 155 -5.76 -15.30 -15.80
C TYR A 155 -5.54 -15.12 -14.29
N TYR A 156 -5.71 -13.90 -13.76
CA TYR A 156 -5.56 -13.66 -12.33
C TYR A 156 -6.69 -14.29 -11.50
N ALA A 157 -7.94 -14.20 -11.94
CA ALA A 157 -9.07 -14.85 -11.30
C ALA A 157 -8.84 -16.37 -11.17
N ASN A 158 -8.38 -17.00 -12.25
CA ASN A 158 -8.10 -18.44 -12.29
C ASN A 158 -6.98 -18.91 -11.35
N ARG A 159 -6.14 -17.99 -10.87
CA ARG A 159 -5.09 -18.29 -9.85
C ARG A 159 -5.62 -18.30 -8.43
N THR A 160 -6.76 -17.70 -8.17
CA THR A 160 -7.41 -17.79 -6.86
C THR A 160 -8.12 -19.12 -6.67
N LEU A 161 -8.33 -19.53 -5.44
CA LEU A 161 -9.05 -20.78 -5.17
C LEU A 161 -10.52 -20.69 -5.56
N LEU A 162 -11.14 -19.52 -5.36
CA LEU A 162 -12.54 -19.27 -5.69
C LEU A 162 -12.77 -18.96 -7.18
N LYS A 163 -11.69 -18.78 -7.97
CA LYS A 163 -11.77 -18.39 -9.38
C LYS A 163 -12.45 -17.03 -9.61
N GLU A 164 -12.30 -16.14 -8.65
CA GLU A 164 -12.90 -14.81 -8.67
C GLU A 164 -11.81 -13.73 -8.66
N SER A 165 -12.10 -12.59 -9.31
CA SER A 165 -11.24 -11.42 -9.28
C SER A 165 -11.38 -10.67 -7.97
N VAL A 166 -10.27 -10.20 -7.43
CA VAL A 166 -10.27 -9.29 -6.26
C VAL A 166 -10.67 -7.90 -6.73
N LYS A 167 -11.64 -7.29 -6.06
CA LYS A 167 -12.19 -5.97 -6.37
C LYS A 167 -11.68 -4.90 -5.41
N THR A 168 -11.75 -3.65 -5.82
CA THR A 168 -11.44 -2.50 -4.94
C THR A 168 -12.33 -2.45 -3.71
N SER A 169 -13.62 -2.84 -3.85
CA SER A 169 -14.55 -2.97 -2.73
C SER A 169 -14.09 -3.97 -1.67
N ASP A 170 -13.53 -5.10 -2.08
CA ASP A 170 -13.06 -6.13 -1.14
C ASP A 170 -11.93 -5.61 -0.25
N ILE A 171 -11.06 -4.77 -0.84
CA ILE A 171 -9.98 -4.11 -0.09
C ILE A 171 -10.53 -3.07 0.88
N ALA A 172 -11.53 -2.29 0.45
CA ALA A 172 -12.20 -1.30 1.28
C ALA A 172 -12.93 -1.97 2.45
N ASP A 173 -13.67 -3.05 2.19
CA ASP A 173 -14.38 -3.82 3.23
C ASP A 173 -13.41 -4.43 4.23
N ALA A 174 -12.28 -4.98 3.77
CA ALA A 174 -11.22 -5.49 4.64
C ALA A 174 -10.62 -4.37 5.50
N ALA A 175 -10.42 -3.16 4.94
CA ALA A 175 -9.94 -2.01 5.71
C ALA A 175 -10.95 -1.61 6.80
N LEU A 176 -12.24 -1.56 6.48
CA LEU A 176 -13.30 -1.25 7.44
C LEU A 176 -13.36 -2.23 8.62
N VAL A 177 -13.03 -3.51 8.41
CA VAL A 177 -12.94 -4.48 9.51
C VAL A 177 -11.89 -4.05 10.55
N PHE A 178 -10.73 -3.58 10.11
CA PHE A 178 -9.67 -3.12 11.01
C PHE A 178 -9.97 -1.78 11.68
N LEU A 179 -10.89 -1.01 11.13
CA LEU A 179 -11.28 0.31 11.64
C LEU A 179 -12.51 0.24 12.57
N ARG A 180 -13.19 -0.93 12.67
CA ARG A 180 -14.31 -1.12 13.59
C ARG A 180 -13.90 -0.82 15.03
N GLY A 181 -14.69 0.00 15.71
CA GLY A 181 -14.41 0.46 17.07
C GLY A 181 -13.58 1.74 17.12
N MET A 182 -13.27 2.35 15.96
CA MET A 182 -12.74 3.71 15.82
C MET A 182 -13.74 4.63 15.11
N LEU A 183 -14.81 4.05 14.55
CA LEU A 183 -15.90 4.75 13.85
C LEU A 183 -17.12 4.86 14.77
#